data_64c7a13bcc1a7634d8c844a1e60a916c
#
_entry.id   64c7a13bcc1a7634d8c844a1e60a916c
#
_cell.length_a   1.000
_cell.length_b   1.000
_cell.length_c   1.000
_cell.angle_alpha   90.00
_cell.angle_beta   90.00
_cell.angle_gamma   90.00
#
_symmetry.space_group_name_H-M   'P 1'
#
loop_
_entity.id
_entity.type
_entity.pdbx_description
1 polymer ?
#
loop_
_entity_poly.entity_id
_entity_poly.type
_entity_poly.pdbx_seq_one_letter_code
_entity_poly.pdbx_strand_id
1 'polypeptide(L)'
;MIGFIQGKIIDIDMTECVILTNWGVGYTIQINELIYARIALEENVEFHIYHHRTENSEALFGFIEKYDKTVFTELIKISWVGWKVAMLILTLWVEKLIWSVQMADNKTIEGIKGIWKKMAEKIILELRDKDFVVNANIVTSENKTDIIRLESHIAADIKNTLVNMWYQPSDVDMVLSRLPAEMEDIWTILPYCIRELS
;
A
#
# COMPACT_ATOMS: atom_id res chain seq x y z
N MET A 1 -22.85 -1.25 4.89
CA MET A 1 -21.42 -1.60 4.76
C MET A 1 -20.59 -0.33 4.91
N ILE A 2 -19.59 -0.34 5.79
CA ILE A 2 -18.69 0.80 6.02
C ILE A 2 -17.49 0.65 5.10
N GLY A 3 -17.19 1.69 4.32
CA GLY A 3 -16.09 1.65 3.33
C GLY A 3 -14.94 2.61 3.60
N PHE A 4 -15.18 3.62 4.45
CA PHE A 4 -14.21 4.67 4.80
C PHE A 4 -14.60 5.29 6.15
N ILE A 5 -13.61 5.61 6.98
CA ILE A 5 -13.80 6.31 8.26
C ILE A 5 -12.70 7.35 8.39
N GLN A 6 -13.10 8.57 8.76
CA GLN A 6 -12.21 9.67 9.10
C GLN A 6 -12.54 10.14 10.52
N GLY A 7 -11.52 10.41 11.31
CA GLY A 7 -11.70 10.92 12.67
C GLY A 7 -10.41 10.93 13.46
N LYS A 8 -10.55 11.19 14.75
CA LYS A 8 -9.46 11.31 15.71
C LYS A 8 -9.24 10.00 16.45
N ILE A 9 -8.01 9.56 16.57
CA ILE A 9 -7.65 8.39 17.38
C ILE A 9 -7.78 8.74 18.85
N ILE A 10 -8.65 8.02 19.58
CA ILE A 10 -8.87 8.21 21.02
C ILE A 10 -8.36 7.04 21.87
N ASP A 11 -8.05 5.92 21.23
CA ASP A 11 -7.43 4.75 21.85
C ASP A 11 -6.68 3.95 20.78
N ILE A 12 -5.55 3.34 21.16
CA ILE A 12 -4.70 2.61 20.22
C ILE A 12 -3.88 1.53 20.93
N ASP A 13 -3.88 0.32 20.34
CA ASP A 13 -2.92 -0.73 20.66
C ASP A 13 -2.33 -1.35 19.38
N MET A 14 -1.48 -2.39 19.50
CA MET A 14 -0.77 -3.02 18.37
C MET A 14 -1.71 -3.65 17.33
N THR A 15 -2.95 -3.97 17.69
CA THR A 15 -3.88 -4.76 16.90
C THR A 15 -5.15 -4.01 16.52
N GLU A 16 -5.47 -2.96 17.26
CA GLU A 16 -6.68 -2.17 17.02
C GLU A 16 -6.52 -0.72 17.48
N CYS A 17 -7.35 0.15 16.92
CA CYS A 17 -7.50 1.53 17.36
C CYS A 17 -8.98 1.92 17.41
N VAL A 18 -9.30 2.93 18.23
CA VAL A 18 -10.63 3.53 18.28
C VAL A 18 -10.58 4.91 17.66
N ILE A 19 -11.38 5.11 16.60
CA ILE A 19 -11.51 6.40 15.93
C ILE A 19 -12.82 7.05 16.32
N LEU A 20 -12.74 8.24 16.91
CA LEU A 20 -13.89 9.11 17.18
C LEU A 20 -14.17 9.99 15.95
N THR A 21 -15.32 9.78 15.34
CA THR A 21 -15.77 10.61 14.22
C THR A 21 -16.33 11.93 14.69
N ASN A 22 -16.44 12.91 13.78
CA ASN A 22 -17.02 14.24 14.07
C ASN A 22 -18.48 14.19 14.59
N TRP A 23 -19.14 13.06 14.39
CA TRP A 23 -20.54 12.82 14.84
C TRP A 23 -20.60 12.22 16.26
N GLY A 24 -19.45 12.07 16.94
CA GLY A 24 -19.38 11.53 18.29
C GLY A 24 -19.52 9.99 18.36
N VAL A 25 -19.38 9.29 17.24
CA VAL A 25 -19.38 7.82 17.21
C VAL A 25 -17.94 7.32 17.18
N GLY A 26 -17.59 6.43 18.11
CA GLY A 26 -16.32 5.71 18.13
C GLY A 26 -16.41 4.38 17.39
N TYR A 27 -15.47 4.12 16.50
CA TYR A 27 -15.34 2.85 15.79
C TYR A 27 -14.04 2.14 16.18
N THR A 28 -14.15 0.89 16.62
CA THR A 28 -12.98 0.01 16.82
C THR A 28 -12.57 -0.56 15.47
N ILE A 29 -11.31 -0.32 15.08
CA ILE A 29 -10.76 -0.71 13.79
C ILE A 29 -9.55 -1.61 14.02
N GLN A 30 -9.56 -2.80 13.43
CA GLN A 30 -8.44 -3.73 13.44
C GLN A 30 -7.35 -3.21 12.51
N ILE A 31 -6.13 -3.12 13.01
CA ILE A 31 -4.93 -2.65 12.32
C ILE A 31 -3.80 -3.67 12.43
N ASN A 32 -2.74 -3.51 11.68
CA ASN A 32 -1.50 -4.29 11.83
C ASN A 32 -0.36 -3.43 12.40
N GLU A 33 0.76 -4.09 12.71
CA GLU A 33 1.94 -3.43 13.30
C GLU A 33 2.50 -2.30 12.44
N LEU A 34 2.42 -2.39 11.11
CA LEU A 34 2.90 -1.32 10.23
C LEU A 34 2.02 -0.07 10.32
N ILE A 35 0.71 -0.27 10.43
CA ILE A 35 -0.24 0.84 10.61
C ILE A 35 -0.06 1.43 11.99
N TYR A 36 0.04 0.59 13.04
CA TYR A 36 0.30 1.03 14.41
C TYR A 36 1.55 1.93 14.51
N ALA A 37 2.63 1.57 13.81
CA ALA A 37 3.87 2.35 13.80
C ALA A 37 3.75 3.72 13.07
N ARG A 38 2.67 3.95 12.29
CA ARG A 38 2.48 5.15 11.46
C ARG A 38 1.44 6.12 11.99
N ILE A 39 0.71 5.76 13.04
CA ILE A 39 -0.38 6.55 13.61
C ILE A 39 -0.15 6.80 15.09
N ALA A 40 -0.71 7.86 15.63
CA ALA A 40 -0.54 8.25 17.02
C ALA A 40 -1.87 8.62 17.69
N LEU A 41 -1.90 8.49 19.04
CA LEU A 41 -3.02 8.95 19.85
C LEU A 41 -3.27 10.45 19.61
N GLU A 42 -4.53 10.86 19.58
CA GLU A 42 -4.98 12.23 19.32
C GLU A 42 -4.77 12.72 17.85
N GLU A 43 -4.22 11.90 16.96
CA GLU A 43 -4.05 12.19 15.55
C GLU A 43 -5.37 12.06 14.77
N ASN A 44 -5.58 12.91 13.76
CA ASN A 44 -6.65 12.73 12.78
C ASN A 44 -6.17 11.84 11.66
N VAL A 45 -6.90 10.76 11.40
CA VAL A 45 -6.56 9.76 10.41
C VAL A 45 -7.73 9.44 9.50
N GLU A 46 -7.41 8.90 8.34
CA GLU A 46 -8.35 8.41 7.35
C GLU A 46 -8.05 6.94 7.09
N PHE A 47 -9.08 6.09 7.15
CA PHE A 47 -8.95 4.67 6.84
C PHE A 47 -9.89 4.23 5.74
N HIS A 48 -9.33 3.51 4.79
CA HIS A 48 -10.10 2.65 3.89
C HIS A 48 -10.51 1.40 4.65
N ILE A 49 -11.82 1.16 4.79
CA ILE A 49 -12.36 0.10 5.63
C ILE A 49 -12.79 -1.12 4.81
N TYR A 50 -12.33 -2.29 5.22
CA TYR A 50 -12.97 -3.55 4.88
C TYR A 50 -13.90 -3.96 6.02
N HIS A 51 -15.20 -3.96 5.76
CA HIS A 51 -16.22 -4.33 6.74
C HIS A 51 -16.51 -5.83 6.60
N HIS A 52 -15.94 -6.61 7.51
CA HIS A 52 -16.19 -8.04 7.63
C HIS A 52 -17.47 -8.27 8.45
N ARG A 53 -18.40 -8.99 7.88
CA ARG A 53 -19.65 -9.33 8.57
C ARG A 53 -20.01 -10.78 8.31
N THR A 54 -20.21 -11.52 9.37
CA THR A 54 -20.77 -12.88 9.38
C THR A 54 -22.01 -12.91 10.28
N GLU A 55 -22.68 -14.03 10.36
CA GLU A 55 -23.83 -14.19 11.27
C GLU A 55 -23.47 -13.98 12.74
N ASN A 56 -22.22 -14.30 13.12
CA ASN A 56 -21.77 -14.32 14.52
C ASN A 56 -20.70 -13.29 14.85
N SER A 57 -20.21 -12.52 13.88
CA SER A 57 -19.13 -11.55 14.09
C SER A 57 -19.18 -10.41 13.11
N GLU A 58 -18.79 -9.25 13.59
CA GLU A 58 -18.61 -8.04 12.79
C GLU A 58 -17.28 -7.40 13.17
N ALA A 59 -16.48 -7.03 12.19
CA ALA A 59 -15.19 -6.36 12.41
C ALA A 59 -14.88 -5.39 11.26
N LEU A 60 -14.21 -4.29 11.61
CA LEU A 60 -13.72 -3.29 10.68
C LEU A 60 -12.20 -3.43 10.59
N PHE A 61 -11.68 -3.61 9.39
CA PHE A 61 -10.25 -3.63 9.12
C PHE A 61 -9.86 -2.35 8.41
N GLY A 62 -8.91 -1.60 8.99
CA GLY A 62 -8.47 -0.31 8.47
C GLY A 62 -7.17 -0.40 7.70
N PHE A 63 -7.09 0.37 6.63
CA PHE A 63 -5.91 0.49 5.77
C PHE A 63 -5.69 1.96 5.44
N ILE A 64 -4.46 2.45 5.54
CA ILE A 64 -4.12 3.81 5.16
C ILE A 64 -4.27 3.97 3.65
N GLU A 65 -3.76 3.00 2.88
CA GLU A 65 -3.85 3.00 1.43
C GLU A 65 -5.02 2.15 0.93
N LYS A 66 -5.74 2.65 -0.08
CA LYS A 66 -6.79 1.90 -0.76
C LYS A 66 -6.26 0.60 -1.40
N TYR A 67 -5.00 0.65 -1.80
CA TYR A 67 -4.31 -0.47 -2.42
C TYR A 67 -4.12 -1.63 -1.45
N ASP A 68 -3.69 -1.36 -0.22
CA ASP A 68 -3.54 -2.37 0.84
C ASP A 68 -4.86 -3.08 1.14
N LYS A 69 -5.96 -2.31 1.17
CA LYS A 69 -7.31 -2.88 1.29
C LYS A 69 -7.65 -3.81 0.13
N THR A 70 -7.25 -3.46 -1.10
CA THR A 70 -7.48 -4.31 -2.28
C THR A 70 -6.73 -5.63 -2.14
N VAL A 71 -5.45 -5.58 -1.76
CA VAL A 71 -4.62 -6.76 -1.54
C VAL A 71 -5.19 -7.63 -0.42
N PHE A 72 -5.59 -7.02 0.71
CA PHE A 72 -6.25 -7.73 1.80
C PHE A 72 -7.49 -8.49 1.32
N THR A 73 -8.33 -7.83 0.52
CA THR A 73 -9.57 -8.41 0.00
C THR A 73 -9.31 -9.62 -0.90
N GLU A 74 -8.23 -9.61 -1.67
CA GLU A 74 -7.84 -10.75 -2.48
C GLU A 74 -7.24 -11.87 -1.62
N LEU A 75 -6.43 -11.54 -0.63
CA LEU A 75 -5.84 -12.52 0.29
C LEU A 75 -6.91 -13.34 1.03
N ILE A 76 -7.95 -12.70 1.56
CA ILE A 76 -9.00 -13.42 2.31
C ILE A 76 -9.90 -14.31 1.45
N LYS A 77 -9.85 -14.21 0.11
CA LYS A 77 -10.52 -15.13 -0.82
C LYS A 77 -9.77 -16.45 -0.96
N ILE A 78 -8.49 -16.48 -0.59
CA ILE A 78 -7.65 -17.68 -0.70
C ILE A 78 -8.03 -18.66 0.42
N SER A 79 -8.33 -19.92 0.08
CA SER A 79 -8.60 -20.95 1.10
C SER A 79 -7.44 -21.03 2.08
N TRP A 80 -7.75 -21.17 3.39
CA TRP A 80 -6.83 -21.17 4.55
C TRP A 80 -6.26 -19.80 4.92
N VAL A 81 -6.48 -18.75 4.12
CA VAL A 81 -6.08 -17.39 4.48
C VAL A 81 -7.29 -16.66 5.07
N GLY A 82 -7.41 -16.71 6.40
CA GLY A 82 -8.38 -15.90 7.13
C GLY A 82 -7.88 -14.47 7.32
N TRP A 83 -8.74 -13.59 7.83
CA TRP A 83 -8.40 -12.19 8.06
C TRP A 83 -7.16 -11.98 8.94
N LYS A 84 -6.96 -12.83 9.98
CA LYS A 84 -5.75 -12.78 10.83
C LYS A 84 -4.47 -13.03 10.04
N VAL A 85 -4.50 -14.03 9.18
CA VAL A 85 -3.36 -14.38 8.32
C VAL A 85 -3.14 -13.29 7.27
N ALA A 86 -4.19 -12.75 6.69
CA ALA A 86 -4.09 -11.66 5.72
C ALA A 86 -3.49 -10.39 6.35
N MET A 87 -3.92 -9.98 7.56
CA MET A 87 -3.33 -8.85 8.29
C MET A 87 -1.86 -9.09 8.61
N LEU A 88 -1.49 -10.33 8.94
CA LEU A 88 -0.11 -10.71 9.20
C LEU A 88 0.74 -10.69 7.92
N ILE A 89 0.20 -11.13 6.78
CA ILE A 89 0.89 -11.02 5.49
C ILE A 89 1.17 -9.56 5.13
N LEU A 90 0.23 -8.66 5.41
CA LEU A 90 0.38 -7.24 5.19
C LEU A 90 1.32 -6.52 6.17
N THR A 91 1.93 -7.22 7.14
CA THR A 91 3.10 -6.71 7.86
C THR A 91 4.38 -6.77 7.01
N LEU A 92 4.40 -7.58 5.94
CA LEU A 92 5.27 -7.28 4.81
C LEU A 92 4.72 -6.06 4.09
N TRP A 93 5.60 -5.16 3.66
CA TRP A 93 5.17 -4.10 2.75
C TRP A 93 4.54 -4.73 1.50
N VAL A 94 3.42 -4.18 1.04
CA VAL A 94 2.66 -4.74 -0.08
C VAL A 94 3.54 -4.91 -1.33
N GLU A 95 4.47 -4.00 -1.57
CA GLU A 95 5.42 -4.10 -2.68
C GLU A 95 6.35 -5.31 -2.56
N LYS A 96 6.78 -5.64 -1.33
CA LYS A 96 7.60 -6.83 -1.09
C LYS A 96 6.80 -8.11 -1.28
N LEU A 97 5.52 -8.10 -0.88
CA LEU A 97 4.60 -9.21 -1.16
C LEU A 97 4.44 -9.42 -2.67
N ILE A 98 4.16 -8.34 -3.41
CA ILE A 98 3.99 -8.39 -4.87
C ILE A 98 5.27 -8.89 -5.56
N TRP A 99 6.41 -8.35 -5.16
CA TRP A 99 7.70 -8.81 -5.67
C TRP A 99 7.89 -10.31 -5.42
N SER A 100 7.59 -10.79 -4.20
CA SER A 100 7.70 -12.22 -3.86
C SER A 100 6.77 -13.07 -4.73
N VAL A 101 5.57 -12.58 -5.04
CA VAL A 101 4.63 -13.27 -5.93
C VAL A 101 5.16 -13.31 -7.38
N GLN A 102 5.68 -12.20 -7.90
CA GLN A 102 6.23 -12.11 -9.26
C GLN A 102 7.46 -12.99 -9.44
N MET A 103 8.33 -13.05 -8.42
CA MET A 103 9.56 -13.87 -8.43
C MET A 103 9.33 -15.32 -7.97
N ALA A 104 8.10 -15.67 -7.60
CA ALA A 104 7.76 -16.97 -7.00
C ALA A 104 8.63 -17.30 -5.76
N ASP A 105 8.96 -16.25 -4.97
CA ASP A 105 9.78 -16.37 -3.76
C ASP A 105 8.92 -16.79 -2.57
N ASN A 106 8.76 -18.12 -2.44
CA ASN A 106 8.05 -18.72 -1.32
C ASN A 106 8.71 -18.42 0.03
N LYS A 107 10.06 -18.31 0.08
CA LYS A 107 10.80 -18.18 1.34
C LYS A 107 10.49 -16.89 2.07
N THR A 108 10.32 -15.80 1.35
CA THR A 108 9.94 -14.50 1.96
C THR A 108 8.58 -14.60 2.64
N ILE A 109 7.60 -15.27 2.03
CA ILE A 109 6.26 -15.45 2.60
C ILE A 109 6.28 -16.48 3.73
N GLU A 110 7.02 -17.58 3.60
CA GLU A 110 7.23 -18.59 4.65
C GLU A 110 7.91 -18.01 5.90
N GLY A 111 8.71 -16.95 5.75
CA GLY A 111 9.36 -16.25 6.87
C GLY A 111 8.37 -15.55 7.82
N ILE A 112 7.12 -15.38 7.41
CA ILE A 112 6.07 -14.81 8.26
C ILE A 112 5.61 -15.89 9.26
N LYS A 113 5.68 -15.58 10.55
CA LYS A 113 5.26 -16.49 11.61
C LYS A 113 3.81 -16.97 11.41
N GLY A 114 3.63 -18.28 11.32
CA GLY A 114 2.30 -18.89 11.14
C GLY A 114 1.94 -19.21 9.69
N ILE A 115 2.80 -18.89 8.74
CA ILE A 115 2.64 -19.31 7.34
C ILE A 115 3.54 -20.49 7.05
N TRP A 116 2.94 -21.62 6.66
CA TRP A 116 3.69 -22.82 6.25
C TRP A 116 3.85 -22.88 4.74
N LYS A 117 4.83 -23.66 4.27
CA LYS A 117 5.23 -23.77 2.87
C LYS A 117 4.06 -23.89 1.88
N LYS A 118 3.14 -24.84 2.11
CA LYS A 118 1.97 -25.05 1.22
C LYS A 118 1.04 -23.85 1.15
N MET A 119 0.93 -23.07 2.24
CA MET A 119 0.14 -21.85 2.26
C MET A 119 0.83 -20.75 1.44
N ALA A 120 2.15 -20.58 1.59
CA ALA A 120 2.94 -19.64 0.80
C ALA A 120 2.86 -19.94 -0.71
N GLU A 121 3.05 -21.21 -1.09
CA GLU A 121 2.89 -21.67 -2.48
C GLU A 121 1.50 -21.34 -3.04
N LYS A 122 0.45 -21.57 -2.24
CA LYS A 122 -0.93 -21.27 -2.64
C LYS A 122 -1.18 -19.77 -2.77
N ILE A 123 -0.67 -18.96 -1.85
CA ILE A 123 -0.79 -17.50 -1.91
C ILE A 123 -0.16 -16.97 -3.21
N ILE A 124 1.05 -17.42 -3.54
CA ILE A 124 1.73 -17.03 -4.77
C ILE A 124 0.92 -17.45 -6.00
N LEU A 125 0.44 -18.68 -6.04
CA LEU A 125 -0.33 -19.18 -7.18
C LEU A 125 -1.62 -18.38 -7.41
N GLU A 126 -2.37 -18.11 -6.34
CA GLU A 126 -3.67 -17.41 -6.41
C GLU A 126 -3.54 -15.90 -6.68
N LEU A 127 -2.42 -15.28 -6.25
CA LEU A 127 -2.18 -13.85 -6.48
C LEU A 127 -1.50 -13.56 -7.81
N ARG A 128 -0.79 -14.52 -8.40
CA ARG A 128 0.07 -14.33 -9.57
C ARG A 128 -0.62 -13.66 -10.76
N ASP A 129 -1.86 -14.06 -11.03
CA ASP A 129 -2.63 -13.60 -12.19
C ASP A 129 -3.57 -12.43 -11.86
N LYS A 130 -3.44 -11.83 -10.66
CA LYS A 130 -4.26 -10.68 -10.28
C LYS A 130 -3.74 -9.41 -10.91
N ASP A 131 -4.65 -8.54 -11.37
CA ASP A 131 -4.33 -7.29 -12.06
C ASP A 131 -3.36 -6.40 -11.28
N PHE A 132 -3.49 -6.33 -9.95
CA PHE A 132 -2.61 -5.53 -9.11
C PHE A 132 -1.19 -6.09 -8.99
N VAL A 133 -0.98 -7.39 -9.30
CA VAL A 133 0.35 -8.02 -9.37
C VAL A 133 0.92 -7.88 -10.77
N VAL A 134 0.10 -8.14 -11.80
CA VAL A 134 0.52 -8.11 -13.21
C VAL A 134 0.89 -6.68 -13.63
N ASN A 135 0.11 -5.69 -13.20
CA ASN A 135 0.30 -4.28 -13.55
C ASN A 135 1.22 -3.53 -12.57
N ALA A 136 1.72 -4.20 -11.53
CA ALA A 136 2.71 -3.61 -10.64
C ALA A 136 4.04 -3.48 -11.40
N ASN A 137 4.39 -2.25 -11.79
CA ASN A 137 5.71 -1.92 -12.34
C ASN A 137 6.75 -1.94 -11.22
N ILE A 138 7.02 -3.14 -10.67
CA ILE A 138 8.14 -3.33 -9.75
C ILE A 138 9.38 -3.42 -10.62
N VAL A 139 10.08 -2.30 -10.71
CA VAL A 139 11.39 -2.25 -11.33
C VAL A 139 12.30 -3.21 -10.57
N THR A 140 12.66 -4.32 -11.22
CA THR A 140 13.71 -5.21 -10.78
C THR A 140 15.04 -4.47 -10.90
N SER A 141 15.40 -3.71 -9.90
CA SER A 141 16.77 -3.24 -9.73
C SER A 141 17.37 -3.95 -8.51
N GLU A 142 18.12 -5.01 -8.77
CA GLU A 142 19.22 -5.38 -7.89
C GLU A 142 20.11 -4.15 -7.76
N ASN A 143 20.23 -3.62 -6.55
CA ASN A 143 20.95 -2.42 -6.12
C ASN A 143 20.19 -1.09 -6.21
N LYS A 144 19.58 -0.75 -5.10
CA LYS A 144 19.79 0.52 -4.36
C LYS A 144 18.70 0.71 -3.28
N THR A 145 19.14 0.69 -2.02
CA THR A 145 18.74 1.45 -0.82
C THR A 145 17.47 2.32 -0.90
N ASP A 146 16.75 2.31 0.19
CA ASP A 146 15.53 3.00 0.64
C ASP A 146 15.18 4.41 0.09
N ILE A 147 16.01 5.01 -0.73
CA ILE A 147 15.85 6.34 -1.35
C ILE A 147 14.88 6.32 -2.55
N ILE A 148 14.71 5.17 -3.21
CA ILE A 148 13.97 5.06 -4.49
C ILE A 148 12.44 5.18 -4.33
N ARG A 149 11.90 5.02 -3.13
CA ARG A 149 10.45 5.05 -2.89
C ARG A 149 9.80 6.43 -3.02
N LEU A 150 10.50 7.45 -2.54
CA LEU A 150 10.04 8.84 -2.67
C LEU A 150 10.10 9.29 -4.12
N GLU A 151 11.15 8.87 -4.85
CA GLU A 151 11.35 9.22 -6.26
C GLU A 151 10.29 8.63 -7.20
N SER A 152 9.81 7.40 -6.97
CA SER A 152 8.83 6.77 -7.88
C SER A 152 7.45 7.40 -7.80
N HIS A 153 6.98 7.79 -6.61
CA HIS A 153 5.72 8.50 -6.44
C HIS A 153 5.80 9.92 -6.99
N ILE A 154 6.86 10.63 -6.65
CA ILE A 154 7.09 11.99 -7.14
C ILE A 154 7.23 12.00 -8.67
N ALA A 155 7.97 11.06 -9.24
CA ALA A 155 8.10 10.94 -10.69
C ALA A 155 6.76 10.62 -11.39
N ALA A 156 5.94 9.75 -10.81
CA ALA A 156 4.62 9.44 -11.33
C ALA A 156 3.66 10.63 -11.25
N ASP A 157 3.66 11.36 -10.14
CA ASP A 157 2.84 12.55 -9.94
C ASP A 157 3.26 13.69 -10.86
N ILE A 158 4.56 13.90 -11.05
CA ILE A 158 5.12 14.88 -11.99
C ILE A 158 4.74 14.49 -13.42
N LYS A 159 4.91 13.22 -13.81
CA LYS A 159 4.53 12.74 -15.13
C LYS A 159 3.05 12.96 -15.40
N ASN A 160 2.16 12.58 -14.48
CA ASN A 160 0.73 12.80 -14.62
C ASN A 160 0.39 14.29 -14.73
N THR A 161 1.05 15.13 -13.93
CA THR A 161 0.86 16.59 -13.95
C THR A 161 1.26 17.17 -15.32
N LEU A 162 2.43 16.81 -15.84
CA LEU A 162 2.93 17.32 -17.11
C LEU A 162 2.11 16.80 -18.32
N VAL A 163 1.65 15.53 -18.29
CA VAL A 163 0.75 15.00 -19.32
C VAL A 163 -0.61 15.71 -19.27
N ASN A 164 -1.14 16.03 -18.09
CA ASN A 164 -2.34 16.84 -17.95
C ASN A 164 -2.15 18.29 -18.42
N MET A 165 -0.92 18.79 -18.45
CA MET A 165 -0.53 20.07 -19.04
C MET A 165 -0.26 20.00 -20.55
N TRP A 166 -0.65 18.90 -21.23
CA TRP A 166 -0.55 18.64 -22.66
C TRP A 166 0.87 18.39 -23.20
N TYR A 167 1.86 18.09 -22.35
CA TYR A 167 3.17 17.62 -22.81
C TYR A 167 3.11 16.16 -23.26
N GLN A 168 3.90 15.81 -24.29
CA GLN A 168 3.94 14.43 -24.79
C GLN A 168 4.59 13.48 -23.76
N PRO A 169 3.98 12.31 -23.49
CA PRO A 169 4.51 11.36 -22.53
C PRO A 169 5.98 10.94 -22.77
N SER A 170 6.37 10.81 -24.04
CA SER A 170 7.74 10.46 -24.46
C SER A 170 8.76 11.52 -24.06
N ASP A 171 8.40 12.79 -24.20
CA ASP A 171 9.29 13.92 -23.91
C ASP A 171 9.43 14.09 -22.39
N VAL A 172 8.32 13.90 -21.66
CA VAL A 172 8.33 13.88 -20.20
C VAL A 172 9.23 12.77 -19.66
N ASP A 173 9.14 11.54 -20.20
CA ASP A 173 9.98 10.42 -19.80
C ASP A 173 11.47 10.70 -20.08
N MET A 174 11.77 11.36 -21.19
CA MET A 174 13.13 11.74 -21.54
C MET A 174 13.70 12.77 -20.55
N VAL A 175 12.95 13.79 -20.16
CA VAL A 175 13.39 14.81 -19.21
C VAL A 175 13.54 14.22 -17.83
N LEU A 176 12.59 13.38 -17.37
CA LEU A 176 12.67 12.70 -16.08
C LEU A 176 13.89 11.77 -15.97
N SER A 177 14.30 11.14 -17.08
CA SER A 177 15.51 10.29 -17.12
C SER A 177 16.82 11.05 -16.98
N ARG A 178 16.81 12.39 -17.17
CA ARG A 178 17.98 13.27 -17.12
C ARG A 178 18.02 14.17 -15.89
N LEU A 179 17.13 13.94 -14.92
CA LEU A 179 17.10 14.73 -13.70
C LEU A 179 18.44 14.70 -12.96
N PRO A 180 18.95 15.84 -12.49
CA PRO A 180 20.10 15.90 -11.60
C PRO A 180 19.83 15.14 -10.31
N ALA A 181 20.80 14.35 -9.83
CA ALA A 181 20.69 13.52 -8.62
C ALA A 181 20.45 14.32 -7.32
N GLU A 182 20.56 15.63 -7.38
CA GLU A 182 20.39 16.55 -6.24
C GLU A 182 18.91 17.02 -6.09
N MET A 183 18.02 16.68 -7.04
CA MET A 183 16.63 17.10 -7.02
C MET A 183 15.75 16.00 -6.44
N GLU A 184 15.31 16.19 -5.19
CA GLU A 184 14.51 15.20 -4.43
C GLU A 184 13.07 15.64 -4.21
N ASP A 185 12.71 16.90 -4.54
CA ASP A 185 11.42 17.51 -4.20
C ASP A 185 10.64 17.91 -5.44
N ILE A 186 9.32 17.64 -5.43
CA ILE A 186 8.38 17.99 -6.50
C ILE A 186 8.46 19.48 -6.88
N TRP A 187 8.68 20.35 -5.90
CA TRP A 187 8.75 21.81 -6.09
C TRP A 187 9.99 22.28 -6.84
N THR A 188 11.04 21.47 -6.85
CA THR A 188 12.27 21.72 -7.63
C THR A 188 12.26 21.03 -8.97
N ILE A 189 11.71 19.81 -9.04
CA ILE A 189 11.66 18.98 -10.26
C ILE A 189 10.64 19.51 -11.26
N LEU A 190 9.43 19.86 -10.83
CA LEU A 190 8.35 20.28 -11.74
C LEU A 190 8.72 21.55 -12.54
N PRO A 191 9.24 22.64 -11.94
CA PRO A 191 9.69 23.80 -12.69
C PRO A 191 10.86 23.50 -13.63
N TYR A 192 11.77 22.59 -13.24
CA TYR A 192 12.86 22.15 -14.09
C TYR A 192 12.31 21.43 -15.35
N CYS A 193 11.41 20.48 -15.17
CA CYS A 193 10.81 19.75 -16.29
C CYS A 193 10.04 20.69 -17.24
N ILE A 194 9.28 21.64 -16.71
CA ILE A 194 8.54 22.61 -17.56
C ILE A 194 9.51 23.43 -18.38
N ARG A 195 10.64 23.85 -17.81
CA ARG A 195 11.66 24.62 -18.53
C ARG A 195 12.35 23.84 -19.64
N GLU A 196 12.62 22.55 -19.40
CA GLU A 196 13.28 21.68 -20.41
C GLU A 196 12.30 21.21 -21.51
N LEU A 197 11.00 21.27 -21.26
CA LEU A 197 9.93 20.90 -22.21
C LEU A 197 9.38 22.10 -23.00
N SER A 198 9.74 23.35 -22.61
CA SER A 198 9.30 24.58 -23.28
C SER A 198 10.28 25.02 -24.37
#